data_8f1169eee1497ccaac6fb1b43cba2c40
#
_entry.id   8f1169eee1497ccaac6fb1b43cba2c40
#
_cell.length_a   1.000
_cell.length_b   1.000
_cell.length_c   1.000
_cell.angle_alpha   90.00
_cell.angle_beta   90.00
_cell.angle_gamma   90.00
#
_symmetry.space_group_name_H-M   'P 1'
#
loop_
_entity.id
_entity.type
_entity.pdbx_description
1 polymer ?
#
loop_
_entity_poly.entity_id
_entity_poly.type
_entity_poly.pdbx_seq_one_letter_code
_entity_poly.pdbx_strand_id
1 'polypeptide(L)'
;MLAFSALIAGSFSLGVLAAPLISPFALTAVRFVLAAALVGAFAALGPGIARAALAAPWRYAVLGGLLSIYFVLMFQGLKTAPPVSAAAVFTLTPVMAAGFGWLLLRQRLTPRIALALALGGAGALWVIFRGDVGALVALEIGKGEAIYFAGCIAHALYTPMVRRLNRGEPAVVFTFLTMSAGAVLLGLAGWQDVRATDWAALPPVVWITLAYIAVAASAASFVLLQYASLRLPSAKVMAYTYLVPAWVIGWEIVLHGALPPARIALGILATLAALGLLLRDDG
;
A
#
# COMPACT_ATOMS: atom_id res chain seq x y z
N MET A 1 -5.39 6.53 -11.12
CA MET A 1 -4.86 6.58 -9.74
C MET A 1 -5.93 6.88 -8.68
N LEU A 2 -7.00 7.62 -8.96
CA LEU A 2 -8.15 7.76 -8.03
C LEU A 2 -8.73 6.38 -7.66
N ALA A 3 -9.01 5.54 -8.64
CA ALA A 3 -9.47 4.17 -8.40
C ALA A 3 -8.48 3.36 -7.53
N PHE A 4 -7.16 3.54 -7.75
CA PHE A 4 -6.14 2.92 -6.91
C PHE A 4 -6.34 3.27 -5.44
N SER A 5 -6.44 4.58 -5.10
CA SER A 5 -6.59 5.02 -3.70
C SER A 5 -7.89 4.51 -3.05
N ALA A 6 -8.99 4.47 -3.80
CA ALA A 6 -10.26 3.94 -3.31
C ALA A 6 -10.21 2.41 -3.08
N LEU A 7 -9.61 1.67 -4.03
CA LEU A 7 -9.49 0.20 -3.95
C LEU A 7 -8.62 -0.27 -2.78
N ILE A 8 -7.56 0.47 -2.44
CA ILE A 8 -6.69 0.07 -1.32
C ILE A 8 -7.26 0.45 0.04
N ALA A 9 -8.15 1.45 0.11
CA ALA A 9 -8.66 1.97 1.38
C ALA A 9 -9.41 0.92 2.21
N GLY A 10 -10.22 0.09 1.59
CA GLY A 10 -10.94 -0.99 2.28
C GLY A 10 -10.02 -2.02 2.94
N SER A 11 -8.73 -2.11 2.53
CA SER A 11 -7.77 -2.98 3.19
C SER A 11 -7.48 -2.56 4.63
N PHE A 12 -7.67 -1.30 4.98
CA PHE A 12 -7.48 -0.80 6.35
C PHE A 12 -8.64 -1.19 7.23
N SER A 13 -9.86 -0.85 6.85
CA SER A 13 -11.06 -1.11 7.65
C SER A 13 -11.37 -2.61 7.75
N LEU A 14 -11.38 -3.33 6.63
CA LEU A 14 -11.55 -4.78 6.64
C LEU A 14 -10.33 -5.49 7.25
N GLY A 15 -9.13 -4.94 7.05
CA GLY A 15 -7.89 -5.47 7.58
C GLY A 15 -7.85 -5.49 9.10
N VAL A 16 -8.33 -4.45 9.78
CA VAL A 16 -8.43 -4.42 11.26
C VAL A 16 -9.36 -5.51 11.78
N LEU A 17 -10.45 -5.81 11.06
CA LEU A 17 -11.39 -6.87 11.45
C LEU A 17 -10.77 -8.27 11.30
N ALA A 18 -9.94 -8.50 10.31
CA ALA A 18 -9.33 -9.80 10.03
C ALA A 18 -7.98 -10.01 10.74
N ALA A 19 -7.18 -8.96 10.95
CA ALA A 19 -5.82 -9.05 11.46
C ALA A 19 -5.66 -9.81 12.80
N PRO A 20 -6.56 -9.70 13.80
CA PRO A 20 -6.46 -10.47 15.03
C PRO A 20 -6.80 -11.95 14.86
N LEU A 21 -7.48 -12.34 13.78
CA LEU A 21 -8.08 -13.66 13.58
C LEU A 21 -7.21 -14.61 12.73
N ILE A 22 -6.19 -14.09 12.05
CA ILE A 22 -5.31 -14.88 11.18
C ILE A 22 -3.87 -14.34 11.21
N SER A 23 -2.88 -15.23 11.00
CA SER A 23 -1.50 -14.78 10.86
C SER A 23 -1.34 -13.84 9.65
N PRO A 24 -0.61 -12.71 9.79
CA PRO A 24 -0.28 -11.85 8.67
C PRO A 24 0.43 -12.55 7.51
N PHE A 25 1.27 -13.53 7.81
CA PHE A 25 1.94 -14.35 6.80
C PHE A 25 0.94 -15.22 6.03
N ALA A 26 0.06 -15.96 6.74
CA ALA A 26 -0.94 -16.81 6.11
C ALA A 26 -1.90 -16.00 5.23
N LEU A 27 -2.43 -14.89 5.76
CA LEU A 27 -3.32 -13.99 5.04
C LEU A 27 -2.65 -13.44 3.77
N THR A 28 -1.40 -12.95 3.89
CA THR A 28 -0.70 -12.32 2.76
C THR A 28 -0.24 -13.35 1.72
N ALA A 29 0.15 -14.56 2.14
CA ALA A 29 0.52 -15.63 1.22
C ALA A 29 -0.66 -16.03 0.31
N VAL A 30 -1.82 -16.32 0.90
CA VAL A 30 -3.02 -16.68 0.12
C VAL A 30 -3.52 -15.51 -0.73
N ARG A 31 -3.49 -14.28 -0.20
CA ARG A 31 -3.77 -13.06 -0.97
C ARG A 31 -2.92 -12.99 -2.25
N PHE A 32 -1.62 -13.24 -2.16
CA PHE A 32 -0.70 -13.15 -3.31
C PHE A 32 -0.92 -14.27 -4.31
N VAL A 33 -1.21 -15.49 -3.84
CA VAL A 33 -1.57 -16.60 -4.72
C VAL A 33 -2.83 -16.27 -5.53
N LEU A 34 -3.89 -15.78 -4.88
CA LEU A 34 -5.13 -15.40 -5.53
C LEU A 34 -4.94 -14.24 -6.51
N ALA A 35 -4.20 -13.20 -6.09
CA ALA A 35 -3.91 -12.05 -6.95
C ALA A 35 -3.05 -12.45 -8.15
N ALA A 36 -2.02 -13.30 -7.96
CA ALA A 36 -1.20 -13.82 -9.04
C ALA A 36 -2.02 -14.66 -10.02
N ALA A 37 -2.91 -15.53 -9.53
CA ALA A 37 -3.78 -16.32 -10.38
C ALA A 37 -4.67 -15.44 -11.26
N LEU A 38 -5.32 -14.42 -10.66
CA LEU A 38 -6.18 -13.48 -11.39
C LEU A 38 -5.40 -12.68 -12.43
N VAL A 39 -4.30 -12.02 -12.01
CA VAL A 39 -3.50 -11.18 -12.93
C VAL A 39 -2.80 -12.05 -13.97
N GLY A 40 -2.38 -13.28 -13.60
CA GLY A 40 -1.80 -14.25 -14.51
C GLY A 40 -2.76 -14.70 -15.61
N ALA A 41 -4.03 -14.93 -15.27
CA ALA A 41 -5.07 -15.22 -16.26
C ALA A 41 -5.23 -14.05 -17.24
N PHE A 42 -5.32 -12.80 -16.76
CA PHE A 42 -5.38 -11.62 -17.63
C PHE A 42 -4.11 -11.44 -18.47
N ALA A 43 -2.93 -11.75 -17.91
CA ALA A 43 -1.67 -11.68 -18.65
C ALA A 43 -1.61 -12.72 -19.77
N ALA A 44 -2.09 -13.94 -19.51
CA ALA A 44 -2.11 -15.02 -20.49
C ALA A 44 -3.13 -14.80 -21.62
N LEU A 45 -4.32 -14.32 -21.26
CA LEU A 45 -5.41 -14.06 -22.22
C LEU A 45 -5.23 -12.77 -23.03
N GLY A 46 -4.42 -11.82 -22.49
CA GLY A 46 -4.17 -10.52 -23.12
C GLY A 46 -2.82 -10.48 -23.84
N PRO A 47 -1.79 -9.79 -23.25
CA PRO A 47 -0.51 -9.58 -23.92
C PRO A 47 0.34 -10.84 -24.10
N GLY A 48 0.00 -11.92 -23.39
CA GLY A 48 0.84 -13.11 -23.30
C GLY A 48 2.09 -12.91 -22.42
N ILE A 49 2.73 -14.00 -22.04
CA ILE A 49 3.95 -13.97 -21.21
C ILE A 49 5.15 -14.37 -22.09
N ALA A 50 5.88 -13.38 -22.57
CA ALA A 50 7.06 -13.60 -23.39
C ALA A 50 8.18 -14.31 -22.56
N ARG A 51 8.90 -15.23 -23.18
CA ARG A 51 10.04 -15.92 -22.53
C ARG A 51 11.09 -14.93 -22.00
N ALA A 52 11.30 -13.82 -22.67
CA ALA A 52 12.20 -12.74 -22.24
C ALA A 52 11.80 -12.14 -20.88
N ALA A 53 10.51 -12.11 -20.54
CA ALA A 53 10.05 -11.64 -19.24
C ALA A 53 10.52 -12.56 -18.09
N LEU A 54 10.74 -13.84 -18.36
CA LEU A 54 11.23 -14.81 -17.36
C LEU A 54 12.75 -14.71 -17.14
N ALA A 55 13.46 -13.95 -17.98
CA ALA A 55 14.88 -13.69 -17.78
C ALA A 55 15.11 -12.82 -16.53
N ALA A 56 16.13 -13.14 -15.73
CA ALA A 56 16.48 -12.46 -14.49
C ALA A 56 15.32 -12.38 -13.48
N PRO A 57 14.81 -13.52 -12.98
CA PRO A 57 13.66 -13.60 -12.06
C PRO A 57 13.92 -12.91 -10.71
N TRP A 58 15.17 -12.68 -10.33
CA TRP A 58 15.56 -11.96 -9.14
C TRP A 58 14.90 -10.58 -9.03
N ARG A 59 14.59 -9.93 -10.17
CA ARG A 59 13.91 -8.62 -10.22
C ARG A 59 12.53 -8.70 -9.57
N TYR A 60 11.81 -9.75 -9.88
CA TYR A 60 10.48 -10.00 -9.31
C TYR A 60 10.58 -10.42 -7.85
N ALA A 61 11.64 -11.17 -7.47
CA ALA A 61 11.88 -11.54 -6.09
C ALA A 61 12.16 -10.30 -5.22
N VAL A 62 12.94 -9.34 -5.70
CA VAL A 62 13.15 -8.06 -4.99
C VAL A 62 11.83 -7.32 -4.81
N LEU A 63 11.05 -7.14 -5.87
CA LEU A 63 9.78 -6.42 -5.80
C LEU A 63 8.73 -7.18 -4.98
N GLY A 64 8.62 -8.49 -5.19
CA GLY A 64 7.73 -9.34 -4.41
C GLY A 64 8.10 -9.36 -2.93
N GLY A 65 9.40 -9.37 -2.62
CA GLY A 65 9.91 -9.26 -1.25
C GLY A 65 9.55 -7.93 -0.57
N LEU A 66 9.73 -6.80 -1.26
CA LEU A 66 9.32 -5.49 -0.75
C LEU A 66 7.82 -5.44 -0.44
N LEU A 67 6.98 -5.98 -1.34
CA LEU A 67 5.55 -6.06 -1.09
C LEU A 67 5.19 -7.03 0.03
N SER A 68 5.89 -8.16 0.13
CA SER A 68 5.69 -9.11 1.22
C SER A 68 5.98 -8.48 2.57
N ILE A 69 7.11 -7.78 2.70
CA ILE A 69 7.46 -7.02 3.91
C ILE A 69 6.37 -5.98 4.21
N TYR A 70 5.98 -5.19 3.21
CA TYR A 70 4.96 -4.16 3.37
C TYR A 70 3.66 -4.74 3.93
N PHE A 71 3.11 -5.79 3.32
CA PHE A 71 1.80 -6.31 3.72
C PHE A 71 1.84 -7.11 5.02
N VAL A 72 2.88 -7.87 5.29
CA VAL A 72 3.03 -8.56 6.57
C VAL A 72 3.08 -7.54 7.70
N LEU A 73 3.87 -6.47 7.56
CA LEU A 73 3.96 -5.41 8.56
C LEU A 73 2.68 -4.58 8.64
N MET A 74 1.96 -4.37 7.52
CA MET A 74 0.65 -3.73 7.53
C MET A 74 -0.33 -4.51 8.41
N PHE A 75 -0.55 -5.80 8.14
CA PHE A 75 -1.50 -6.59 8.92
C PHE A 75 -1.03 -6.84 10.35
N GLN A 76 0.28 -6.89 10.59
CA GLN A 76 0.80 -6.92 11.97
C GLN A 76 0.51 -5.61 12.71
N GLY A 77 0.66 -4.48 12.04
CA GLY A 77 0.34 -3.15 12.60
C GLY A 77 -1.15 -2.98 12.86
N LEU A 78 -2.00 -3.44 11.93
CA LEU A 78 -3.46 -3.34 12.05
C LEU A 78 -4.06 -4.16 13.20
N LYS A 79 -3.28 -5.03 13.86
CA LYS A 79 -3.73 -5.68 15.11
C LYS A 79 -3.94 -4.69 16.25
N THR A 80 -3.26 -3.55 16.23
CA THR A 80 -3.31 -2.56 17.32
C THR A 80 -3.50 -1.12 16.84
N ALA A 81 -3.27 -0.82 15.56
CA ALA A 81 -3.47 0.51 15.00
C ALA A 81 -4.92 0.70 14.50
N PRO A 82 -5.59 1.82 14.83
CA PRO A 82 -6.88 2.17 14.24
C PRO A 82 -6.77 2.36 12.71
N PRO A 83 -7.84 2.05 11.92
CA PRO A 83 -7.80 2.12 10.45
C PRO A 83 -7.39 3.49 9.91
N VAL A 84 -7.98 4.56 10.46
CA VAL A 84 -7.70 5.94 10.03
C VAL A 84 -6.27 6.34 10.35
N SER A 85 -5.75 5.95 11.52
CA SER A 85 -4.36 6.23 11.93
C SER A 85 -3.36 5.48 11.03
N ALA A 86 -3.62 4.19 10.76
CA ALA A 86 -2.81 3.42 9.82
C ALA A 86 -2.85 4.03 8.41
N ALA A 87 -4.04 4.45 7.93
CA ALA A 87 -4.16 5.14 6.65
C ALA A 87 -3.35 6.45 6.61
N ALA A 88 -3.30 7.19 7.72
CA ALA A 88 -2.48 8.39 7.83
C ALA A 88 -0.98 8.06 7.78
N VAL A 89 -0.51 6.98 8.44
CA VAL A 89 0.88 6.51 8.30
C VAL A 89 1.21 6.22 6.83
N PHE A 90 0.29 5.62 6.09
CA PHE A 90 0.49 5.35 4.67
C PHE A 90 0.65 6.63 3.83
N THR A 91 0.06 7.75 4.25
CA THR A 91 0.22 9.04 3.54
C THR A 91 1.63 9.65 3.69
N LEU A 92 2.52 9.06 4.48
CA LEU A 92 3.94 9.43 4.48
C LEU A 92 4.72 8.83 3.30
N THR A 93 4.14 7.86 2.59
CA THR A 93 4.79 7.19 1.45
C THR A 93 5.18 8.13 0.31
N PRO A 94 4.44 9.21 -0.06
CA PRO A 94 4.89 10.15 -1.09
C PRO A 94 6.22 10.84 -0.75
N VAL A 95 6.42 11.21 0.52
CA VAL A 95 7.66 11.85 1.00
C VAL A 95 8.83 10.87 0.86
N MET A 96 8.65 9.64 1.34
CA MET A 96 9.67 8.60 1.24
C MET A 96 9.94 8.19 -0.22
N ALA A 97 8.88 8.05 -1.04
CA ALA A 97 9.01 7.72 -2.46
C ALA A 97 9.72 8.84 -3.25
N ALA A 98 9.53 10.10 -2.87
CA ALA A 98 10.29 11.23 -3.43
C ALA A 98 11.78 11.10 -3.12
N GLY A 99 12.14 10.80 -1.88
CA GLY A 99 13.52 10.54 -1.45
C GLY A 99 14.16 9.36 -2.21
N PHE A 100 13.49 8.22 -2.26
CA PHE A 100 13.98 7.06 -3.02
C PHE A 100 14.00 7.30 -4.53
N GLY A 101 13.04 8.05 -5.08
CA GLY A 101 13.02 8.45 -6.49
C GLY A 101 14.19 9.35 -6.85
N TRP A 102 14.56 10.27 -5.97
CA TRP A 102 15.77 11.07 -6.12
C TRP A 102 17.04 10.20 -6.05
N LEU A 103 17.15 9.35 -5.05
CA LEU A 103 18.32 8.50 -4.83
C LEU A 103 18.53 7.48 -5.96
N LEU A 104 17.47 6.80 -6.40
CA LEU A 104 17.59 5.68 -7.34
C LEU A 104 17.44 6.07 -8.81
N LEU A 105 16.67 7.12 -9.10
CA LEU A 105 16.29 7.53 -10.45
C LEU A 105 16.72 8.97 -10.76
N ARG A 106 17.35 9.67 -9.79
CA ARG A 106 17.73 11.09 -9.89
C ARG A 106 16.56 12.00 -10.28
N GLN A 107 15.35 11.65 -9.81
CA GLN A 107 14.15 12.47 -10.01
C GLN A 107 14.32 13.80 -9.28
N ARG A 108 14.11 14.92 -9.98
CA ARG A 108 14.24 16.24 -9.37
C ARG A 108 13.01 16.59 -8.56
N LEU A 109 13.21 17.17 -7.39
CA LEU A 109 12.18 17.78 -6.56
C LEU A 109 12.11 19.26 -6.89
N THR A 110 10.99 19.70 -7.45
CA THR A 110 10.74 21.15 -7.59
C THR A 110 10.33 21.74 -6.23
N PRO A 111 10.53 23.05 -6.00
CA PRO A 111 10.09 23.69 -4.75
C PRO A 111 8.61 23.44 -4.44
N ARG A 112 7.78 23.39 -5.46
CA ARG A 112 6.34 23.10 -5.34
C ARG A 112 6.07 21.65 -4.88
N ILE A 113 6.77 20.67 -5.44
CA ILE A 113 6.68 19.28 -4.98
C ILE A 113 7.13 19.19 -3.52
N ALA A 114 8.24 19.86 -3.15
CA ALA A 114 8.72 19.89 -1.77
C ALA A 114 7.69 20.49 -0.80
N LEU A 115 7.07 21.63 -1.17
CA LEU A 115 5.99 22.27 -0.37
C LEU A 115 4.79 21.34 -0.22
N ALA A 116 4.36 20.71 -1.31
CA ALA A 116 3.22 19.79 -1.28
C ALA A 116 3.51 18.57 -0.40
N LEU A 117 4.72 18.01 -0.48
CA LEU A 117 5.14 16.89 0.36
C LEU A 117 5.21 17.29 1.85
N ALA A 118 5.73 18.49 2.15
CA ALA A 118 5.77 19.03 3.51
C ALA A 118 4.37 19.21 4.09
N LEU A 119 3.45 19.80 3.31
CA LEU A 119 2.06 20.00 3.71
C LEU A 119 1.35 18.67 3.95
N GLY A 120 1.53 17.70 3.03
CA GLY A 120 0.94 16.37 3.16
C GLY A 120 1.51 15.59 4.33
N GLY A 121 2.83 15.66 4.55
CA GLY A 121 3.50 15.06 5.71
C GLY A 121 3.02 15.65 7.04
N ALA A 122 2.90 16.97 7.14
CA ALA A 122 2.36 17.64 8.32
C ALA A 122 0.91 17.23 8.59
N GLY A 123 0.08 17.16 7.53
CA GLY A 123 -1.30 16.68 7.64
C GLY A 123 -1.38 15.23 8.11
N ALA A 124 -0.51 14.36 7.60
CA ALA A 124 -0.42 12.96 8.04
C ALA A 124 -0.04 12.86 9.52
N LEU A 125 0.98 13.58 9.96
CA LEU A 125 1.40 13.62 11.37
C LEU A 125 0.26 14.10 12.26
N TRP A 126 -0.47 15.15 11.85
CA TRP A 126 -1.62 15.63 12.59
C TRP A 126 -2.70 14.57 12.81
N VAL A 127 -2.97 13.74 11.80
CA VAL A 127 -3.94 12.63 11.91
C VAL A 127 -3.37 11.50 12.77
N ILE A 128 -2.09 11.14 12.62
CA ILE A 128 -1.43 10.08 13.42
C ILE A 128 -1.49 10.41 14.90
N PHE A 129 -1.19 11.66 15.27
CA PHE A 129 -1.26 12.14 16.65
C PHE A 129 -2.67 12.61 17.08
N ARG A 130 -3.69 12.27 16.30
CA ARG A 130 -5.12 12.48 16.61
C ARG A 130 -5.48 13.95 16.87
N GLY A 131 -4.75 14.88 16.26
CA GLY A 131 -4.91 16.31 16.48
C GLY A 131 -4.54 16.77 17.90
N ASP A 132 -3.66 16.05 18.57
CA ASP A 132 -3.15 16.36 19.91
C ASP A 132 -1.69 16.83 19.82
N VAL A 133 -1.47 18.11 20.15
CA VAL A 133 -0.14 18.72 20.13
C VAL A 133 0.78 18.11 21.21
N GLY A 134 0.21 17.74 22.37
CA GLY A 134 0.98 17.09 23.44
C GLY A 134 1.54 15.74 23.00
N ALA A 135 0.68 14.89 22.43
CA ALA A 135 1.07 13.61 21.86
C ALA A 135 2.08 13.76 20.71
N LEU A 136 1.94 14.80 19.87
CA LEU A 136 2.90 15.11 18.81
C LEU A 136 4.29 15.48 19.37
N VAL A 137 4.34 16.35 20.38
CA VAL A 137 5.60 16.76 21.01
C VAL A 137 6.26 15.62 21.78
N ALA A 138 5.46 14.78 22.45
CA ALA A 138 5.93 13.60 23.15
C ALA A 138 6.28 12.43 22.23
N LEU A 139 6.00 12.54 20.92
CA LEU A 139 6.15 11.46 19.92
C LEU A 139 5.47 10.15 20.34
N GLU A 140 4.27 10.24 20.90
CA GLU A 140 3.48 9.10 21.35
C GLU A 140 2.90 8.33 20.17
N ILE A 141 3.75 7.57 19.48
CA ILE A 141 3.36 6.73 18.34
C ILE A 141 2.92 5.37 18.87
N GLY A 142 1.74 4.90 18.45
CA GLY A 142 1.26 3.56 18.77
C GLY A 142 2.16 2.47 18.18
N LYS A 143 2.25 1.33 18.88
CA LYS A 143 3.07 0.19 18.42
C LYS A 143 2.67 -0.28 17.02
N GLY A 144 1.37 -0.30 16.71
CA GLY A 144 0.85 -0.70 15.41
C GLY A 144 1.26 0.23 14.28
N GLU A 145 1.17 1.54 14.53
CA GLU A 145 1.60 2.58 13.58
C GLU A 145 3.11 2.50 13.31
N ALA A 146 3.92 2.29 14.34
CA ALA A 146 5.38 2.14 14.18
C ALA A 146 5.75 0.90 13.35
N ILE A 147 5.11 -0.24 13.61
CA ILE A 147 5.30 -1.47 12.82
C ILE A 147 4.90 -1.23 11.36
N TYR A 148 3.74 -0.61 11.15
CA TYR A 148 3.27 -0.35 9.79
C TYR A 148 4.12 0.69 9.05
N PHE A 149 4.65 1.69 9.75
CA PHE A 149 5.59 2.66 9.17
C PHE A 149 6.82 1.98 8.55
N ALA A 150 7.39 0.97 9.23
CA ALA A 150 8.48 0.17 8.66
C ALA A 150 8.05 -0.53 7.35
N GLY A 151 6.81 -1.03 7.29
CA GLY A 151 6.23 -1.54 6.05
C GLY A 151 6.10 -0.47 4.95
N CYS A 152 5.68 0.74 5.32
CA CYS A 152 5.55 1.86 4.38
C CYS A 152 6.89 2.25 3.73
N ILE A 153 8.03 2.08 4.42
CA ILE A 153 9.36 2.28 3.84
C ILE A 153 9.59 1.30 2.68
N ALA A 154 9.26 0.01 2.86
CA ALA A 154 9.38 -0.98 1.79
C ALA A 154 8.47 -0.65 0.60
N HIS A 155 7.23 -0.21 0.86
CA HIS A 155 6.30 0.20 -0.21
C HIS A 155 6.76 1.47 -0.95
N ALA A 156 7.30 2.44 -0.24
CA ALA A 156 7.84 3.65 -0.85
C ALA A 156 9.06 3.36 -1.75
N LEU A 157 9.92 2.42 -1.34
CA LEU A 157 11.04 1.94 -2.13
C LEU A 157 10.57 1.13 -3.36
N TYR A 158 9.48 0.37 -3.23
CA TYR A 158 8.91 -0.42 -4.32
C TYR A 158 8.63 0.43 -5.56
N THR A 159 8.03 1.61 -5.41
CA THR A 159 7.60 2.47 -6.52
C THR A 159 8.73 2.84 -7.51
N PRO A 160 9.87 3.42 -7.08
CA PRO A 160 10.99 3.67 -8.00
C PRO A 160 11.68 2.39 -8.48
N MET A 161 11.67 1.32 -7.67
CA MET A 161 12.26 0.04 -8.06
C MET A 161 11.47 -0.63 -9.20
N VAL A 162 10.14 -0.46 -9.27
CA VAL A 162 9.32 -0.89 -10.41
C VAL A 162 9.90 -0.33 -11.71
N ARG A 163 10.12 1.00 -11.75
CA ARG A 163 10.65 1.65 -12.95
C ARG A 163 12.09 1.24 -13.25
N ARG A 164 12.92 1.04 -12.23
CA ARG A 164 14.34 0.64 -12.38
C ARG A 164 14.49 -0.80 -12.88
N LEU A 165 13.61 -1.70 -12.45
CA LEU A 165 13.73 -3.13 -12.72
C LEU A 165 12.89 -3.61 -13.91
N ASN A 166 11.92 -2.82 -14.39
CA ASN A 166 11.17 -3.14 -15.60
C ASN A 166 12.08 -3.03 -16.83
N ARG A 167 12.00 -4.00 -17.73
CA ARG A 167 12.77 -4.09 -18.98
C ARG A 167 11.88 -4.01 -20.22
N GLY A 168 10.71 -3.36 -20.10
CA GLY A 168 9.72 -3.23 -21.17
C GLY A 168 8.56 -4.21 -21.08
N GLU A 169 8.48 -4.99 -19.99
CA GLU A 169 7.32 -5.86 -19.76
C GLU A 169 6.05 -5.02 -19.59
N PRO A 170 4.91 -5.48 -20.13
CA PRO A 170 3.61 -4.87 -19.83
C PRO A 170 3.31 -4.89 -18.33
N ALA A 171 2.65 -3.86 -17.82
CA ALA A 171 2.36 -3.73 -16.38
C ALA A 171 1.64 -4.97 -15.80
N VAL A 172 0.71 -5.56 -16.55
CA VAL A 172 -0.02 -6.78 -16.14
C VAL A 172 0.95 -7.97 -15.97
N VAL A 173 1.85 -8.21 -16.94
CA VAL A 173 2.83 -9.30 -16.87
C VAL A 173 3.81 -9.07 -15.73
N PHE A 174 4.28 -7.84 -15.58
CA PHE A 174 5.22 -7.47 -14.52
C PHE A 174 4.57 -7.59 -13.12
N THR A 175 3.28 -7.23 -12.98
CA THR A 175 2.52 -7.44 -11.74
C THR A 175 2.36 -8.92 -11.44
N PHE A 176 1.97 -9.73 -12.43
CA PHE A 176 1.83 -11.18 -12.27
C PHE A 176 3.11 -11.82 -11.74
N LEU A 177 4.24 -11.56 -12.38
CA LEU A 177 5.51 -12.14 -12.00
C LEU A 177 5.98 -11.65 -10.62
N THR A 178 5.73 -10.38 -10.28
CA THR A 178 6.01 -9.82 -8.97
C THR A 178 5.17 -10.48 -7.87
N MET A 179 3.85 -10.64 -8.10
CA MET A 179 2.96 -11.30 -7.14
C MET A 179 3.30 -12.78 -6.97
N SER A 180 3.63 -13.47 -8.07
CA SER A 180 4.07 -14.87 -8.03
C SER A 180 5.34 -15.04 -7.21
N ALA A 181 6.34 -14.20 -7.43
CA ALA A 181 7.58 -14.23 -6.64
C ALA A 181 7.31 -13.93 -5.16
N GLY A 182 6.46 -12.95 -4.85
CA GLY A 182 6.03 -12.66 -3.48
C GLY A 182 5.28 -13.82 -2.84
N ALA A 183 4.39 -14.50 -3.58
CA ALA A 183 3.69 -15.69 -3.11
C ALA A 183 4.66 -16.83 -2.74
N VAL A 184 5.69 -17.05 -3.56
CA VAL A 184 6.74 -18.04 -3.27
C VAL A 184 7.52 -17.66 -2.01
N LEU A 185 7.96 -16.41 -1.90
CA LEU A 185 8.70 -15.92 -0.73
C LEU A 185 7.88 -16.03 0.56
N LEU A 186 6.60 -15.65 0.50
CA LEU A 186 5.69 -15.76 1.65
C LEU A 186 5.36 -17.22 1.98
N GLY A 187 5.19 -18.06 0.96
CA GLY A 187 4.99 -19.50 1.14
C GLY A 187 6.17 -20.16 1.83
N LEU A 188 7.39 -19.73 1.53
CA LEU A 188 8.60 -20.24 2.19
C LEU A 188 8.75 -19.67 3.61
N ALA A 189 8.64 -18.34 3.77
CA ALA A 189 8.85 -17.69 5.06
C ALA A 189 7.71 -17.95 6.06
N GLY A 190 6.47 -18.02 5.58
CA GLY A 190 5.26 -18.19 6.40
C GLY A 190 4.68 -19.61 6.35
N TRP A 191 5.45 -20.61 5.92
CA TRP A 191 4.97 -21.99 5.75
C TRP A 191 4.31 -22.56 7.00
N GLN A 192 4.93 -22.33 8.15
CA GLN A 192 4.40 -22.78 9.43
C GLN A 192 3.06 -22.11 9.76
N ASP A 193 2.95 -20.79 9.52
CA ASP A 193 1.72 -20.02 9.73
C ASP A 193 0.59 -20.52 8.84
N VAL A 194 0.88 -20.78 7.55
CA VAL A 194 -0.12 -21.28 6.58
C VAL A 194 -0.63 -22.66 7.01
N ARG A 195 0.27 -23.55 7.46
CA ARG A 195 -0.10 -24.89 7.93
C ARG A 195 -0.81 -24.91 9.27
N ALA A 196 -0.43 -24.01 10.17
CA ALA A 196 -1.03 -23.93 11.51
C ALA A 196 -2.39 -23.24 11.50
N THR A 197 -2.76 -22.54 10.41
CA THR A 197 -4.07 -21.89 10.28
C THR A 197 -5.15 -22.93 10.07
N ASP A 198 -6.15 -22.96 10.96
CA ASP A 198 -7.37 -23.74 10.76
C ASP A 198 -8.32 -22.99 9.82
N TRP A 199 -8.14 -23.22 8.52
CA TRP A 199 -8.89 -22.53 7.47
C TRP A 199 -10.40 -22.77 7.55
N ALA A 200 -10.83 -23.93 8.06
CA ALA A 200 -12.25 -24.28 8.17
C ALA A 200 -12.94 -23.53 9.32
N ALA A 201 -12.21 -23.19 10.38
CA ALA A 201 -12.73 -22.48 11.54
C ALA A 201 -12.69 -20.95 11.39
N LEU A 202 -12.13 -20.40 10.31
CA LEU A 202 -12.06 -18.95 10.12
C LEU A 202 -13.45 -18.33 9.90
N PRO A 203 -13.76 -17.24 10.61
CA PRO A 203 -15.05 -16.58 10.47
C PRO A 203 -15.19 -15.91 9.09
N PRO A 204 -16.44 -15.69 8.60
CA PRO A 204 -16.72 -15.13 7.28
C PRO A 204 -16.00 -13.80 6.97
N VAL A 205 -15.79 -12.96 8.00
CA VAL A 205 -15.09 -11.67 7.82
C VAL A 205 -13.67 -11.83 7.28
N VAL A 206 -12.95 -12.91 7.64
CA VAL A 206 -11.60 -13.17 7.11
C VAL A 206 -11.67 -13.49 5.62
N TRP A 207 -12.63 -14.30 5.19
CA TRP A 207 -12.83 -14.67 3.79
C TRP A 207 -13.27 -13.48 2.93
N ILE A 208 -14.17 -12.64 3.45
CA ILE A 208 -14.61 -11.39 2.80
C ILE A 208 -13.41 -10.46 2.65
N THR A 209 -12.61 -10.28 3.71
CA THR A 209 -11.40 -9.47 3.68
C THR A 209 -10.42 -10.04 2.65
N LEU A 210 -10.16 -11.36 2.68
CA LEU A 210 -9.25 -12.02 1.76
C LEU A 210 -9.67 -11.83 0.29
N ALA A 211 -10.94 -12.02 -0.02
CA ALA A 211 -11.47 -11.80 -1.36
C ALA A 211 -11.28 -10.34 -1.80
N TYR A 212 -11.63 -9.38 -0.95
CA TYR A 212 -11.46 -7.97 -1.23
C TYR A 212 -9.99 -7.59 -1.46
N ILE A 213 -9.10 -7.98 -0.54
CA ILE A 213 -7.69 -7.61 -0.64
C ILE A 213 -6.97 -8.32 -1.81
N ALA A 214 -7.39 -9.52 -2.18
CA ALA A 214 -6.83 -10.23 -3.33
C ALA A 214 -7.25 -9.58 -4.65
N VAL A 215 -8.53 -9.30 -4.82
CA VAL A 215 -9.09 -8.77 -6.08
C VAL A 215 -8.86 -7.25 -6.20
N ALA A 216 -9.42 -6.47 -5.28
CA ALA A 216 -9.42 -5.01 -5.35
C ALA A 216 -8.06 -4.41 -4.97
N ALA A 217 -7.58 -4.75 -3.78
CA ALA A 217 -6.39 -4.13 -3.20
C ALA A 217 -5.07 -4.85 -3.56
N SER A 218 -5.10 -5.86 -4.44
CA SER A 218 -3.88 -6.44 -5.03
C SER A 218 -4.00 -6.51 -6.54
N ALA A 219 -4.83 -7.41 -7.11
CA ALA A 219 -4.85 -7.63 -8.55
C ALA A 219 -5.11 -6.33 -9.31
N ALA A 220 -6.21 -5.63 -9.03
CA ALA A 220 -6.56 -4.39 -9.72
C ALA A 220 -5.62 -3.23 -9.34
N SER A 221 -5.38 -3.00 -8.04
CA SER A 221 -4.64 -1.83 -7.59
C SER A 221 -3.16 -1.87 -8.01
N PHE A 222 -2.51 -3.04 -7.98
CA PHE A 222 -1.09 -3.13 -8.35
C PHE A 222 -0.85 -3.06 -9.85
N VAL A 223 -1.78 -3.51 -10.68
CA VAL A 223 -1.71 -3.23 -12.13
C VAL A 223 -1.75 -1.73 -12.39
N LEU A 224 -2.67 -1.01 -11.70
CA LEU A 224 -2.75 0.45 -11.79
C LEU A 224 -1.50 1.15 -11.26
N LEU A 225 -0.97 0.68 -10.12
CA LEU A 225 0.24 1.23 -9.50
C LEU A 225 1.46 1.04 -10.39
N GLN A 226 1.66 -0.16 -10.92
CA GLN A 226 2.78 -0.44 -11.83
C GLN A 226 2.65 0.35 -13.13
N TYR A 227 1.46 0.38 -13.72
CA TYR A 227 1.21 1.19 -14.92
C TYR A 227 1.58 2.68 -14.70
N ALA A 228 1.19 3.24 -13.56
CA ALA A 228 1.51 4.62 -13.21
C ALA A 228 3.01 4.81 -12.91
N SER A 229 3.64 3.87 -12.17
CA SER A 229 5.06 3.94 -11.81
C SER A 229 6.01 3.94 -13.01
N LEU A 230 5.59 3.32 -14.12
CA LEU A 230 6.35 3.34 -15.37
C LEU A 230 6.26 4.68 -16.12
N ARG A 231 5.27 5.52 -15.81
CA ARG A 231 4.95 6.76 -16.56
C ARG A 231 5.15 8.05 -15.79
N LEU A 232 4.93 8.01 -14.47
CA LEU A 232 4.92 9.19 -13.61
C LEU A 232 6.10 9.17 -12.63
N PRO A 233 6.58 10.32 -12.15
CA PRO A 233 7.50 10.40 -11.03
C PRO A 233 6.95 9.72 -9.78
N SER A 234 7.83 9.09 -8.99
CA SER A 234 7.44 8.30 -7.81
C SER A 234 6.61 9.09 -6.81
N ALA A 235 6.95 10.37 -6.56
CA ALA A 235 6.17 11.26 -5.70
C ALA A 235 4.73 11.47 -6.23
N LYS A 236 4.56 11.71 -7.54
CA LYS A 236 3.24 11.91 -8.16
C LYS A 236 2.40 10.62 -8.13
N VAL A 237 3.02 9.45 -8.33
CA VAL A 237 2.34 8.15 -8.22
C VAL A 237 1.79 7.97 -6.80
N MET A 238 2.63 8.18 -5.80
CA MET A 238 2.27 7.98 -4.41
C MET A 238 1.38 9.10 -3.84
N ALA A 239 1.32 10.28 -4.47
CA ALA A 239 0.48 11.39 -4.02
C ALA A 239 -0.99 11.02 -3.83
N TYR A 240 -1.51 10.07 -4.61
CA TYR A 240 -2.89 9.60 -4.48
C TYR A 240 -3.17 8.86 -3.17
N THR A 241 -2.13 8.46 -2.42
CA THR A 241 -2.31 7.90 -1.07
C THR A 241 -2.83 8.95 -0.08
N TYR A 242 -2.69 10.24 -0.39
CA TYR A 242 -3.29 11.33 0.41
C TYR A 242 -4.82 11.29 0.47
N LEU A 243 -5.48 10.60 -0.47
CA LEU A 243 -6.92 10.34 -0.44
C LEU A 243 -7.31 9.17 0.46
N VAL A 244 -6.37 8.30 0.82
CA VAL A 244 -6.70 7.04 1.52
C VAL A 244 -7.38 7.28 2.86
N PRO A 245 -6.94 8.19 3.74
CA PRO A 245 -7.66 8.44 4.99
C PRO A 245 -9.11 8.89 4.79
N ALA A 246 -9.40 9.69 3.76
CA ALA A 246 -10.76 10.12 3.45
C ALA A 246 -11.64 8.93 3.02
N TRP A 247 -11.12 8.04 2.17
CA TRP A 247 -11.81 6.81 1.80
C TRP A 247 -12.01 5.85 2.99
N VAL A 248 -10.99 5.72 3.87
CA VAL A 248 -11.10 4.90 5.08
C VAL A 248 -12.18 5.44 6.00
N ILE A 249 -12.29 6.75 6.18
CA ILE A 249 -13.40 7.35 6.95
C ILE A 249 -14.75 6.96 6.34
N GLY A 250 -14.88 6.98 5.02
CA GLY A 250 -16.08 6.50 4.35
C GLY A 250 -16.39 5.03 4.70
N TRP A 251 -15.38 4.16 4.71
CA TRP A 251 -15.53 2.78 5.14
C TRP A 251 -15.96 2.65 6.61
N GLU A 252 -15.33 3.43 7.52
CA GLU A 252 -15.67 3.41 8.95
C GLU A 252 -17.10 3.88 9.21
N ILE A 253 -17.58 4.88 8.46
CA ILE A 253 -18.98 5.32 8.55
C ILE A 253 -19.93 4.19 8.10
N VAL A 254 -19.61 3.50 7.01
CA VAL A 254 -20.44 2.41 6.47
C VAL A 254 -20.44 1.20 7.42
N LEU A 255 -19.29 0.84 7.99
CA LEU A 255 -19.15 -0.35 8.82
C LEU A 255 -19.63 -0.15 10.27
N HIS A 256 -19.41 1.04 10.82
CA HIS A 256 -19.59 1.28 12.25
C HIS A 256 -20.52 2.46 12.57
N GLY A 257 -20.95 3.24 11.59
CA GLY A 257 -21.77 4.44 11.78
C GLY A 257 -21.07 5.58 12.54
N ALA A 258 -19.77 5.47 12.80
CA ALA A 258 -19.01 6.39 13.65
C ALA A 258 -18.20 7.38 12.81
N LEU A 259 -18.36 8.66 13.11
CA LEU A 259 -17.48 9.71 12.54
C LEU A 259 -16.23 9.83 13.39
N PRO A 260 -15.05 10.02 12.76
CA PRO A 260 -13.83 10.30 13.50
C PRO A 260 -13.91 11.67 14.18
N PRO A 261 -13.08 11.91 15.23
CA PRO A 261 -13.05 13.21 15.90
C PRO A 261 -12.81 14.36 14.91
N ALA A 262 -13.62 15.43 15.01
CA ALA A 262 -13.56 16.57 14.09
C ALA A 262 -12.16 17.21 14.01
N ARG A 263 -11.36 17.14 15.07
CA ARG A 263 -9.98 17.67 15.12
C ARG A 263 -9.03 17.07 14.10
N ILE A 264 -9.27 15.85 13.59
CA ILE A 264 -8.42 15.26 12.54
C ILE A 264 -8.76 15.78 11.14
N ALA A 265 -9.91 16.42 10.95
CA ALA A 265 -10.34 16.94 9.65
C ALA A 265 -9.33 17.93 9.05
N LEU A 266 -8.68 18.74 9.90
CA LEU A 266 -7.64 19.68 9.45
C LEU A 266 -6.47 18.93 8.76
N GLY A 267 -6.01 17.83 9.33
CA GLY A 267 -4.94 17.02 8.73
C GLY A 267 -5.36 16.39 7.39
N ILE A 268 -6.61 15.93 7.30
CA ILE A 268 -7.15 15.38 6.05
C ILE A 268 -7.24 16.46 4.97
N LEU A 269 -7.74 17.64 5.32
CA LEU A 269 -7.78 18.78 4.39
C LEU A 269 -6.39 19.18 3.91
N ALA A 270 -5.38 19.14 4.79
CA ALA A 270 -3.99 19.40 4.43
C ALA A 270 -3.45 18.34 3.43
N THR A 271 -3.75 17.05 3.64
CA THR A 271 -3.35 15.99 2.68
C THR A 271 -4.06 16.13 1.33
N LEU A 272 -5.34 16.52 1.32
CA LEU A 272 -6.08 16.78 0.08
C LEU A 272 -5.53 18.00 -0.67
N ALA A 273 -5.20 19.09 0.04
CA ALA A 273 -4.56 20.27 -0.54
C ALA A 273 -3.17 19.93 -1.12
N ALA A 274 -2.38 19.11 -0.41
CA ALA A 274 -1.10 18.61 -0.88
C ALA A 274 -1.24 17.81 -2.19
N LEU A 275 -2.25 16.95 -2.29
CA LEU A 275 -2.56 16.24 -3.53
C LEU A 275 -2.85 17.21 -4.67
N GLY A 276 -3.71 18.21 -4.41
CA GLY A 276 -4.04 19.25 -5.40
C GLY A 276 -2.80 20.00 -5.91
N LEU A 277 -1.84 20.29 -5.02
CA LEU A 277 -0.57 20.92 -5.39
C LEU A 277 0.33 19.99 -6.23
N LEU A 278 0.39 18.68 -5.90
CA LEU A 278 1.20 17.71 -6.62
C LEU A 278 0.66 17.39 -8.02
N LEU A 279 -0.64 17.50 -8.22
CA LEU A 279 -1.28 17.17 -9.49
C LEU A 279 -1.32 18.31 -10.49
N ARG A 280 -1.11 19.54 -10.05
CA ARG A 280 -0.97 20.66 -10.99
C ARG A 280 0.31 20.46 -11.79
N ASP A 281 0.28 20.56 -13.11
CA ASP A 281 1.47 20.47 -13.96
C ASP A 281 2.35 21.68 -13.74
N ASP A 282 3.66 21.43 -13.63
CA ASP A 282 4.66 22.49 -13.79
C ASP A 282 4.74 22.74 -15.31
N GLY A 283 4.01 23.75 -15.79
CA GLY A 283 3.98 24.16 -17.19
C GLY A 283 5.37 24.51 -17.75
#